data_06328ff533214f75db47921356952102
#
_entry.id   06328ff533214f75db47921356952102
#
_cell.length_a   1.000
_cell.length_b   1.000
_cell.length_c   1.000
_cell.angle_alpha   90.00
_cell.angle_beta   90.00
_cell.angle_gamma   90.00
#
_symmetry.space_group_name_H-M   'P 1'
#
loop_
_entity.id
_entity.type
_entity.pdbx_description
1 polymer ?
#
loop_
_entity_poly.entity_id
_entity_poly.type
_entity_poly.pdbx_seq_one_letter_code
_entity_poly.pdbx_strand_id
1 'polypeptide(L)'
;VGGLNPTAVEMAARGGVKLVWFPTCDNEHEMAYQFDGNPNKKRAFWASIILEMREEGIQTPTINCLDEKGELKKEVLDILDIIARYDMILATGHISHEEAYKLVPEAAKRGVKKIVITHVSFPTTYYSVEDQKMFVSYGAKCEHCYTTWKTGKAEFDTIAEMIREVGAENCIIGTDLGNTKLCYPDEGMEEFAQKLL
;
A
#
# COMPACT_ATOMS: atom_id res chain seq x y z
N VAL A 1 0.75 10.91 7.93
CA VAL A 1 1.25 12.06 8.64
C VAL A 1 1.21 11.77 10.13
N GLY A 2 2.33 11.92 10.82
CA GLY A 2 2.43 11.69 12.27
C GLY A 2 2.73 10.25 12.69
N GLY A 3 3.16 9.40 11.77
CA GLY A 3 3.59 8.04 12.06
C GLY A 3 2.45 7.11 12.46
N LEU A 4 2.76 6.08 13.22
CA LEU A 4 1.79 5.17 13.81
C LEU A 4 1.11 5.86 15.01
N ASN A 5 0.05 6.61 14.75
CA ASN A 5 -0.63 7.45 15.74
C ASN A 5 -2.10 7.05 15.92
N PRO A 6 -2.44 6.22 16.92
CA PRO A 6 -3.81 5.78 17.17
C PRO A 6 -4.78 6.95 17.44
N THR A 7 -4.31 8.01 18.12
CA THR A 7 -5.16 9.19 18.40
C THR A 7 -5.56 9.92 17.11
N ALA A 8 -4.64 10.04 16.14
CA ALA A 8 -4.95 10.65 14.86
C ALA A 8 -5.96 9.81 14.07
N VAL A 9 -5.83 8.46 14.11
CA VAL A 9 -6.78 7.55 13.47
C VAL A 9 -8.16 7.62 14.14
N GLU A 10 -8.22 7.69 15.47
CA GLU A 10 -9.49 7.85 16.21
C GLU A 10 -10.19 9.19 15.84
N MET A 11 -9.43 10.28 15.77
CA MET A 11 -9.98 11.58 15.35
C MET A 11 -10.52 11.53 13.92
N ALA A 12 -9.76 10.93 13.00
CA ALA A 12 -10.16 10.76 11.60
C ALA A 12 -11.43 9.91 11.48
N ALA A 13 -11.52 8.80 12.22
CA ALA A 13 -12.69 7.93 12.25
C ALA A 13 -13.96 8.68 12.71
N ARG A 14 -13.86 9.46 13.78
CA ARG A 14 -14.95 10.32 14.26
C ARG A 14 -15.34 11.43 13.27
N GLY A 15 -14.38 11.90 12.48
CA GLY A 15 -14.59 12.81 11.35
C GLY A 15 -15.25 12.17 10.12
N GLY A 16 -15.49 10.85 10.14
CA GLY A 16 -16.16 10.13 9.05
C GLY A 16 -15.24 9.54 7.99
N VAL A 17 -13.91 9.51 8.23
CA VAL A 17 -12.94 8.85 7.34
C VAL A 17 -13.27 7.37 7.21
N LYS A 18 -13.17 6.83 6.00
CA LYS A 18 -13.55 5.46 5.67
C LYS A 18 -12.38 4.53 5.40
N LEU A 19 -11.21 5.06 5.15
CA LEU A 19 -10.02 4.28 4.79
C LEU A 19 -8.80 4.79 5.54
N VAL A 20 -8.00 3.86 6.04
CA VAL A 20 -6.70 4.12 6.66
C VAL A 20 -5.63 3.44 5.82
N TRP A 21 -4.75 4.23 5.22
CA TRP A 21 -3.53 3.72 4.61
C TRP A 21 -2.43 3.60 5.65
N PHE A 22 -1.83 2.44 5.72
CA PHE A 22 -0.59 2.23 6.46
C PHE A 22 0.58 2.95 5.76
N PRO A 23 1.77 3.03 6.37
CA PRO A 23 2.87 3.84 5.85
C PRO A 23 3.16 3.58 4.37
N THR A 24 3.42 4.64 3.63
CA THR A 24 3.73 4.63 2.19
C THR A 24 5.16 5.12 1.96
N CYS A 25 5.35 6.36 1.50
CA CYS A 25 6.67 6.90 1.18
C CYS A 25 7.63 7.00 2.37
N ASP A 26 7.14 7.03 3.59
CA ASP A 26 7.92 7.06 4.83
C ASP A 26 8.09 5.66 5.49
N ASN A 27 7.59 4.59 4.87
CA ASN A 27 7.88 3.24 5.29
C ASN A 27 9.37 2.91 5.07
N GLU A 28 9.98 2.18 5.99
CA GLU A 28 11.39 1.79 5.93
C GLU A 28 11.71 0.98 4.67
N HIS A 29 10.82 0.05 4.28
CA HIS A 29 10.97 -0.77 3.08
C HIS A 29 10.96 0.07 1.80
N GLU A 30 10.00 1.00 1.65
CA GLU A 30 9.93 1.89 0.49
C GLU A 30 11.14 2.81 0.43
N MET A 31 11.57 3.36 1.56
CA MET A 31 12.78 4.19 1.64
C MET A 31 14.04 3.39 1.27
N ALA A 32 14.19 2.16 1.74
CA ALA A 32 15.31 1.29 1.36
C ALA A 32 15.29 1.00 -0.15
N TYR A 33 14.12 0.75 -0.74
CA TYR A 33 13.99 0.56 -2.18
C TYR A 33 14.38 1.81 -2.96
N GLN A 34 13.92 3.00 -2.56
CA GLN A 34 14.21 4.25 -3.28
C GLN A 34 15.69 4.66 -3.18
N PHE A 35 16.38 4.30 -2.11
CA PHE A 35 17.76 4.70 -1.81
C PHE A 35 18.75 3.52 -1.78
N ASP A 36 18.53 2.50 -2.61
CA ASP A 36 19.36 1.29 -2.73
C ASP A 36 20.76 1.51 -3.34
N GLY A 37 21.13 2.75 -3.62
CA GLY A 37 22.42 3.11 -4.21
C GLY A 37 22.50 2.97 -5.72
N ASN A 38 21.44 2.53 -6.41
CA ASN A 38 21.44 2.43 -7.87
C ASN A 38 21.34 3.83 -8.52
N PRO A 39 22.39 4.33 -9.19
CA PRO A 39 22.43 5.66 -9.79
C PRO A 39 21.47 5.81 -10.99
N ASN A 40 21.08 4.68 -11.61
CA ASN A 40 20.21 4.65 -12.77
C ASN A 40 18.73 4.52 -12.41
N LYS A 41 18.40 4.36 -11.14
CA LYS A 41 17.01 4.22 -10.69
C LYS A 41 16.26 5.54 -10.86
N LYS A 42 15.17 5.50 -11.61
CA LYS A 42 14.20 6.60 -11.67
C LYS A 42 13.41 6.65 -10.35
N ARG A 43 13.84 7.54 -9.45
CA ARG A 43 13.17 7.74 -8.16
C ARG A 43 11.81 8.41 -8.33
N ALA A 44 10.94 8.16 -7.39
CA ALA A 44 9.70 8.91 -7.24
C ALA A 44 10.00 10.40 -6.94
N PHE A 45 9.11 11.30 -7.36
CA PHE A 45 9.31 12.75 -7.14
C PHE A 45 9.52 13.10 -5.67
N TRP A 46 8.77 12.50 -4.77
CA TRP A 46 8.90 12.72 -3.32
C TRP A 46 10.29 12.29 -2.78
N ALA A 47 10.93 11.30 -3.41
CA ALA A 47 12.27 10.87 -3.00
C ALA A 47 13.35 11.92 -3.29
N SER A 48 13.19 12.77 -4.33
CA SER A 48 14.09 13.90 -4.55
C SER A 48 13.95 14.95 -3.44
N ILE A 49 12.74 15.19 -2.96
CA ILE A 49 12.50 16.09 -1.81
C ILE A 49 13.17 15.55 -0.55
N ILE A 50 13.09 14.24 -0.30
CA ILE A 50 13.78 13.62 0.84
C ILE A 50 15.31 13.80 0.74
N LEU A 51 15.88 13.72 -0.46
CA LEU A 51 17.31 13.98 -0.64
C LEU A 51 17.67 15.43 -0.31
N GLU A 52 16.92 16.38 -0.82
CA GLU A 52 17.11 17.82 -0.51
C GLU A 52 17.05 18.05 1.01
N MET A 53 16.03 17.50 1.68
CA MET A 53 15.91 17.59 3.14
C MET A 53 17.15 17.02 3.86
N ARG A 54 17.67 15.87 3.41
CA ARG A 54 18.87 15.24 4.02
C ARG A 54 20.12 16.09 3.78
N GLU A 55 20.26 16.68 2.62
CA GLU A 55 21.37 17.61 2.30
C GLU A 55 21.32 18.86 3.18
N GLU A 56 20.13 19.32 3.56
CA GLU A 56 19.92 20.41 4.53
C GLU A 56 20.06 19.97 5.99
N GLY A 57 20.36 18.70 6.26
CA GLY A 57 20.51 18.15 7.62
C GLY A 57 19.19 17.86 8.33
N ILE A 58 18.06 17.89 7.61
CA ILE A 58 16.74 17.61 8.19
C ILE A 58 16.60 16.09 8.36
N GLN A 59 16.21 15.66 9.54
CA GLN A 59 15.98 14.25 9.84
C GLN A 59 14.73 13.74 9.11
N THR A 60 14.88 12.60 8.42
CA THR A 60 13.80 11.91 7.71
C THR A 60 13.62 10.51 8.28
N PRO A 61 13.01 10.38 9.48
CA PRO A 61 12.82 9.08 10.11
C PRO A 61 11.90 8.21 9.28
N THR A 62 12.15 6.90 9.32
CA THR A 62 11.31 5.90 8.67
C THR A 62 10.35 5.25 9.67
N ILE A 63 9.29 4.66 9.14
CA ILE A 63 8.28 3.95 9.91
C ILE A 63 8.37 2.47 9.58
N ASN A 64 8.37 1.64 10.63
CA ASN A 64 8.23 0.19 10.54
C ASN A 64 7.11 -0.25 11.49
N CYS A 65 6.23 -1.13 11.03
CA CYS A 65 5.12 -1.65 11.84
C CYS A 65 5.57 -2.68 12.88
N LEU A 66 6.78 -3.24 12.73
CA LEU A 66 7.35 -4.25 13.62
C LEU A 66 8.30 -3.60 14.63
N ASP A 67 8.38 -4.18 15.80
CA ASP A 67 9.36 -3.87 16.83
C ASP A 67 10.70 -4.60 16.57
N GLU A 68 11.67 -4.43 17.48
CA GLU A 68 12.99 -5.06 17.39
C GLU A 68 12.96 -6.60 17.47
N LYS A 69 11.86 -7.19 17.91
CA LYS A 69 11.63 -8.64 17.99
C LYS A 69 10.90 -9.16 16.75
N GLY A 70 10.57 -8.27 15.82
CA GLY A 70 9.77 -8.60 14.64
C GLY A 70 8.27 -8.77 14.94
N GLU A 71 7.76 -8.30 16.08
CA GLU A 71 6.34 -8.37 16.42
C GLU A 71 5.65 -7.04 16.09
N LEU A 72 4.33 -7.08 15.82
CA LEU A 72 3.56 -5.87 15.57
C LEU A 72 3.59 -4.94 16.78
N LYS A 73 3.98 -3.69 16.56
CA LYS A 73 4.00 -2.64 17.59
C LYS A 73 2.63 -2.45 18.21
N LYS A 74 2.60 -2.06 19.48
CA LYS A 74 1.36 -1.78 20.20
C LYS A 74 0.49 -0.75 19.47
N GLU A 75 1.08 0.30 18.93
CA GLU A 75 0.39 1.34 18.17
C GLU A 75 -0.31 0.80 16.94
N VAL A 76 0.28 -0.20 16.26
CA VAL A 76 -0.34 -0.91 15.13
C VAL A 76 -1.58 -1.65 15.61
N LEU A 77 -1.47 -2.40 16.71
CA LEU A 77 -2.59 -3.15 17.28
C LEU A 77 -3.74 -2.23 17.69
N ASP A 78 -3.43 -1.10 18.35
CA ASP A 78 -4.41 -0.09 18.74
C ASP A 78 -5.11 0.53 17.51
N ILE A 79 -4.38 0.78 16.41
CA ILE A 79 -4.93 1.27 15.15
C ILE A 79 -5.88 0.22 14.52
N LEU A 80 -5.50 -1.06 14.52
CA LEU A 80 -6.37 -2.12 14.00
C LEU A 80 -7.69 -2.21 14.77
N ASP A 81 -7.65 -2.06 16.09
CA ASP A 81 -8.86 -2.07 16.94
C ASP A 81 -9.78 -0.88 16.61
N ILE A 82 -9.21 0.30 16.31
CA ILE A 82 -9.96 1.48 15.86
C ILE A 82 -10.61 1.21 14.49
N ILE A 83 -9.83 0.70 13.53
CA ILE A 83 -10.31 0.36 12.18
C ILE A 83 -11.48 -0.62 12.25
N ALA A 84 -11.36 -1.68 13.05
CA ALA A 84 -12.41 -2.68 13.26
C ALA A 84 -13.68 -2.05 13.88
N ARG A 85 -13.51 -1.25 14.94
CA ARG A 85 -14.60 -0.60 15.68
C ARG A 85 -15.44 0.34 14.81
N TYR A 86 -14.80 1.09 13.91
CA TYR A 86 -15.47 2.05 13.02
C TYR A 86 -15.81 1.48 11.64
N ASP A 87 -15.62 0.17 11.43
CA ASP A 87 -15.87 -0.54 10.17
C ASP A 87 -15.18 0.13 8.96
N MET A 88 -13.94 0.58 9.19
CA MET A 88 -13.11 1.24 8.19
C MET A 88 -12.41 0.24 7.28
N ILE A 89 -11.83 0.72 6.20
CA ILE A 89 -10.97 -0.04 5.31
C ILE A 89 -9.53 0.12 5.79
N LEU A 90 -8.82 -1.00 5.94
CA LEU A 90 -7.38 -1.07 6.09
C LEU A 90 -6.75 -1.21 4.69
N ALA A 91 -5.85 -0.32 4.29
CA ALA A 91 -4.98 -0.52 3.14
C ALA A 91 -3.53 -0.65 3.60
N THR A 92 -2.80 -1.66 3.07
CA THR A 92 -1.46 -2.00 3.56
C THR A 92 -0.40 -0.94 3.27
N GLY A 93 -0.63 -0.06 2.27
CA GLY A 93 0.39 0.91 1.88
C GLY A 93 1.62 0.23 1.26
N HIS A 94 2.80 0.77 1.52
CA HIS A 94 4.07 0.27 0.99
C HIS A 94 4.91 -0.43 2.07
N ILE A 95 4.27 -1.13 2.98
CA ILE A 95 4.96 -1.92 4.00
C ILE A 95 5.67 -3.14 3.39
N SER A 96 6.66 -3.66 4.09
CA SER A 96 7.38 -4.86 3.65
C SER A 96 6.50 -6.11 3.65
N HIS A 97 6.95 -7.17 2.97
CA HIS A 97 6.29 -8.48 3.00
C HIS A 97 6.17 -9.01 4.43
N GLU A 98 7.25 -8.90 5.23
CA GLU A 98 7.26 -9.35 6.61
C GLU A 98 6.20 -8.63 7.46
N GLU A 99 6.10 -7.30 7.31
CA GLU A 99 5.06 -6.52 7.97
C GLU A 99 3.66 -6.96 7.52
N ALA A 100 3.44 -7.14 6.21
CA ALA A 100 2.13 -7.53 5.67
C ALA A 100 1.70 -8.92 6.11
N TYR A 101 2.62 -9.89 6.15
CA TYR A 101 2.34 -11.26 6.60
C TYR A 101 1.94 -11.33 8.08
N LYS A 102 2.31 -10.36 8.89
CA LYS A 102 1.88 -10.24 10.28
C LYS A 102 0.64 -9.36 10.42
N LEU A 103 0.58 -8.25 9.70
CA LEU A 103 -0.49 -7.26 9.79
C LEU A 103 -1.84 -7.84 9.33
N VAL A 104 -1.88 -8.50 8.17
CA VAL A 104 -3.14 -8.93 7.55
C VAL A 104 -3.86 -10.01 8.37
N PRO A 105 -3.18 -11.10 8.82
CA PRO A 105 -3.80 -12.08 9.70
C PRO A 105 -4.27 -11.48 11.03
N GLU A 106 -3.47 -10.60 11.64
CA GLU A 106 -3.85 -9.96 12.91
C GLU A 106 -5.02 -9.00 12.74
N ALA A 107 -5.09 -8.27 11.62
CA ALA A 107 -6.23 -7.43 11.28
C ALA A 107 -7.52 -8.24 11.16
N ALA A 108 -7.49 -9.35 10.42
CA ALA A 108 -8.63 -10.26 10.28
C ALA A 108 -9.08 -10.83 11.64
N LYS A 109 -8.13 -11.29 12.46
CA LYS A 109 -8.37 -11.79 13.82
C LYS A 109 -9.03 -10.74 14.73
N ARG A 110 -8.67 -9.46 14.60
CA ARG A 110 -9.26 -8.32 15.34
C ARG A 110 -10.60 -7.86 14.78
N GLY A 111 -11.09 -8.47 13.70
CA GLY A 111 -12.40 -8.17 13.12
C GLY A 111 -12.39 -7.04 12.11
N VAL A 112 -11.24 -6.67 11.55
CA VAL A 112 -11.17 -5.79 10.38
C VAL A 112 -11.73 -6.55 9.18
N LYS A 113 -12.88 -6.10 8.66
CA LYS A 113 -13.62 -6.81 7.59
C LYS A 113 -13.23 -6.39 6.19
N LYS A 114 -12.57 -5.26 6.05
CA LYS A 114 -12.26 -4.62 4.76
C LYS A 114 -10.76 -4.36 4.70
N ILE A 115 -10.05 -5.25 4.02
CA ILE A 115 -8.60 -5.18 3.89
C ILE A 115 -8.25 -5.07 2.41
N VAL A 116 -7.39 -4.14 2.06
CA VAL A 116 -6.85 -3.93 0.72
C VAL A 116 -5.35 -4.12 0.75
N ILE A 117 -4.85 -5.04 -0.05
CA ILE A 117 -3.43 -5.19 -0.31
C ILE A 117 -3.07 -4.21 -1.42
N THR A 118 -2.37 -3.15 -1.04
CA THR A 118 -2.07 -2.02 -1.92
C THR A 118 -1.08 -2.41 -3.01
N HIS A 119 -1.38 -2.08 -4.26
CA HIS A 119 -0.48 -2.15 -5.43
C HIS A 119 0.24 -3.49 -5.62
N VAL A 120 -0.46 -4.63 -5.53
CA VAL A 120 0.16 -5.99 -5.52
C VAL A 120 1.08 -6.31 -6.70
N SER A 121 1.02 -5.55 -7.79
CA SER A 121 1.89 -5.69 -8.97
C SER A 121 2.97 -4.61 -9.07
N PHE A 122 3.07 -3.69 -8.12
CA PHE A 122 4.07 -2.61 -8.11
C PHE A 122 5.42 -3.13 -7.57
N PRO A 123 6.58 -2.70 -8.09
CA PRO A 123 7.89 -3.29 -7.75
C PRO A 123 8.22 -3.36 -6.25
N THR A 124 7.83 -2.35 -5.44
CA THR A 124 8.12 -2.35 -4.00
C THR A 124 7.13 -3.18 -3.19
N THR A 125 5.93 -3.37 -3.70
CA THR A 125 4.82 -4.09 -3.05
C THR A 125 4.37 -5.29 -3.87
N TYR A 126 5.29 -5.87 -4.65
CA TYR A 126 4.99 -7.02 -5.49
C TYR A 126 4.70 -8.25 -4.63
N TYR A 127 3.52 -8.82 -4.81
CA TYR A 127 3.14 -10.09 -4.19
C TYR A 127 2.87 -11.14 -5.28
N SER A 128 3.42 -12.33 -5.09
CA SER A 128 3.13 -13.47 -5.96
C SER A 128 1.63 -13.82 -5.94
N VAL A 129 1.17 -14.60 -6.90
CA VAL A 129 -0.21 -15.11 -6.92
C VAL A 129 -0.52 -15.91 -5.65
N GLU A 130 0.44 -16.68 -5.17
CA GLU A 130 0.34 -17.46 -3.94
C GLU A 130 0.15 -16.55 -2.72
N ASP A 131 0.94 -15.48 -2.62
CA ASP A 131 0.80 -14.49 -1.55
C ASP A 131 -0.56 -13.82 -1.58
N GLN A 132 -1.00 -13.40 -2.78
CA GLN A 132 -2.30 -12.80 -2.98
C GLN A 132 -3.44 -13.74 -2.56
N LYS A 133 -3.40 -15.02 -2.96
CA LYS A 133 -4.36 -16.04 -2.54
C LYS A 133 -4.34 -16.26 -1.02
N MET A 134 -3.16 -16.21 -0.41
CA MET A 134 -3.03 -16.29 1.05
C MET A 134 -3.72 -15.09 1.72
N PHE A 135 -3.49 -13.85 1.27
CA PHE A 135 -4.17 -12.67 1.81
C PHE A 135 -5.70 -12.71 1.60
N VAL A 136 -6.14 -13.19 0.43
CA VAL A 136 -7.57 -13.40 0.15
C VAL A 136 -8.21 -14.37 1.14
N SER A 137 -7.49 -15.39 1.60
CA SER A 137 -8.00 -16.33 2.63
C SER A 137 -8.32 -15.65 3.97
N TYR A 138 -7.74 -14.48 4.24
CA TYR A 138 -8.07 -13.59 5.38
C TYR A 138 -9.14 -12.55 5.05
N GLY A 139 -9.76 -12.62 3.86
CA GLY A 139 -10.80 -11.69 3.43
C GLY A 139 -10.29 -10.40 2.78
N ALA A 140 -8.99 -10.31 2.47
CA ALA A 140 -8.43 -9.16 1.78
C ALA A 140 -8.80 -9.13 0.30
N LYS A 141 -8.73 -7.93 -0.31
CA LYS A 141 -8.81 -7.69 -1.75
C LYS A 141 -7.46 -7.19 -2.26
N CYS A 142 -7.05 -7.66 -3.43
CA CYS A 142 -5.80 -7.28 -4.08
C CYS A 142 -6.02 -6.10 -5.01
N GLU A 143 -5.28 -5.00 -4.82
CA GLU A 143 -5.42 -3.80 -5.63
C GLU A 143 -4.42 -3.81 -6.79
N HIS A 144 -4.93 -3.61 -8.02
CA HIS A 144 -4.15 -3.41 -9.23
C HIS A 144 -4.36 -1.99 -9.77
N CYS A 145 -3.27 -1.27 -10.04
CA CYS A 145 -3.34 0.13 -10.42
C CYS A 145 -2.94 0.37 -11.88
N TYR A 146 -3.70 1.26 -12.54
CA TYR A 146 -3.42 1.73 -13.89
C TYR A 146 -2.00 2.29 -14.04
N THR A 147 -1.53 3.11 -13.07
CA THR A 147 -0.20 3.70 -13.11
C THR A 147 0.90 2.65 -13.13
N THR A 148 0.75 1.52 -12.49
CA THR A 148 1.72 0.43 -12.48
C THR A 148 1.98 -0.08 -13.90
N TRP A 149 0.94 -0.30 -14.68
CA TRP A 149 1.05 -0.65 -16.09
C TRP A 149 1.51 0.54 -16.94
N LYS A 150 0.83 1.67 -16.85
CA LYS A 150 1.04 2.82 -17.76
C LYS A 150 2.44 3.42 -17.65
N THR A 151 3.10 3.29 -16.51
CA THR A 151 4.48 3.73 -16.29
C THR A 151 5.52 2.64 -16.57
N GLY A 152 5.10 1.47 -17.07
CA GLY A 152 5.98 0.36 -17.42
C GLY A 152 6.64 -0.32 -16.22
N LYS A 153 5.99 -0.29 -15.05
CA LYS A 153 6.48 -0.95 -13.83
C LYS A 153 6.05 -2.41 -13.74
N ALA A 154 4.95 -2.76 -14.40
CA ALA A 154 4.54 -4.12 -14.68
C ALA A 154 3.90 -4.19 -16.07
N GLU A 155 4.08 -5.32 -16.73
CA GLU A 155 3.41 -5.60 -18.01
C GLU A 155 1.91 -5.83 -17.77
N PHE A 156 1.08 -5.38 -18.71
CA PHE A 156 -0.36 -5.55 -18.60
C PHE A 156 -0.77 -7.03 -18.47
N ASP A 157 -0.14 -7.89 -19.28
CA ASP A 157 -0.45 -9.31 -19.28
C ASP A 157 -0.17 -9.97 -17.91
N THR A 158 0.89 -9.53 -17.22
CA THR A 158 1.17 -9.98 -15.85
C THR A 158 0.05 -9.60 -14.90
N ILE A 159 -0.45 -8.35 -14.97
CA ILE A 159 -1.57 -7.88 -14.13
C ILE A 159 -2.85 -8.70 -14.45
N ALA A 160 -3.16 -8.88 -15.73
CA ALA A 160 -4.33 -9.63 -16.16
C ALA A 160 -4.26 -11.12 -15.74
N GLU A 161 -3.07 -11.72 -15.78
CA GLU A 161 -2.85 -13.08 -15.27
C GLU A 161 -3.05 -13.17 -13.76
N MET A 162 -2.49 -12.24 -12.99
CA MET A 162 -2.71 -12.18 -11.54
C MET A 162 -4.21 -12.11 -11.22
N ILE A 163 -4.96 -11.23 -11.89
CA ILE A 163 -6.41 -11.10 -11.67
C ILE A 163 -7.15 -12.40 -11.99
N ARG A 164 -6.79 -13.09 -13.09
CA ARG A 164 -7.42 -14.38 -13.45
C ARG A 164 -7.13 -15.46 -12.43
N GLU A 165 -5.89 -15.56 -11.97
CA GLU A 165 -5.44 -16.60 -11.05
C GLU A 165 -5.95 -16.40 -9.61
N VAL A 166 -6.07 -15.14 -9.17
CA VAL A 166 -6.58 -14.79 -7.83
C VAL A 166 -8.12 -14.81 -7.81
N GLY A 167 -8.74 -14.60 -8.97
CA GLY A 167 -10.18 -14.42 -9.13
C GLY A 167 -10.56 -12.93 -9.09
N ALA A 168 -11.25 -12.48 -10.13
CA ALA A 168 -11.62 -11.07 -10.30
C ALA A 168 -12.45 -10.52 -9.12
N GLU A 169 -13.28 -11.37 -8.50
CA GLU A 169 -14.05 -11.03 -7.30
C GLU A 169 -13.19 -10.70 -6.09
N ASN A 170 -11.93 -11.10 -6.09
CA ASN A 170 -10.95 -10.84 -5.03
C ASN A 170 -10.03 -9.65 -5.35
N CYS A 171 -10.21 -9.01 -6.49
CA CYS A 171 -9.40 -7.90 -6.94
C CYS A 171 -10.18 -6.58 -6.94
N ILE A 172 -9.43 -5.50 -6.83
CA ILE A 172 -9.90 -4.12 -6.99
C ILE A 172 -9.02 -3.47 -8.04
N ILE A 173 -9.60 -2.71 -8.94
CA ILE A 173 -8.84 -1.85 -9.85
C ILE A 173 -8.89 -0.41 -9.37
N GLY A 174 -7.75 0.26 -9.43
CA GLY A 174 -7.58 1.67 -9.09
C GLY A 174 -6.74 2.37 -10.15
N THR A 175 -6.66 3.68 -10.09
CA THR A 175 -5.80 4.42 -11.03
C THR A 175 -4.46 4.79 -10.46
N ASP A 176 -4.40 5.15 -9.19
CA ASP A 176 -3.23 5.75 -8.54
C ASP A 176 -2.72 6.98 -9.31
N LEU A 177 -3.66 7.70 -9.96
CA LEU A 177 -3.38 8.93 -10.71
C LEU A 177 -3.51 10.16 -9.81
N GLY A 178 -2.80 11.20 -10.17
CA GLY A 178 -2.79 12.47 -9.44
C GLY A 178 -1.58 13.34 -9.81
N ASN A 179 -0.74 12.87 -10.75
CA ASN A 179 0.37 13.66 -11.24
C ASN A 179 0.05 14.29 -12.60
N THR A 180 0.66 15.45 -12.89
CA THR A 180 0.41 16.25 -14.09
C THR A 180 1.01 15.68 -15.38
N LYS A 181 1.69 14.53 -15.32
CA LYS A 181 2.35 13.91 -16.48
C LYS A 181 1.52 12.79 -17.12
N LEU A 182 0.42 12.42 -16.49
CA LEU A 182 -0.49 11.36 -16.94
C LEU A 182 -1.89 11.94 -17.17
N CYS A 183 -2.80 11.12 -17.72
CA CYS A 183 -4.19 11.48 -17.95
C CYS A 183 -4.97 11.73 -16.64
N TYR A 184 -6.19 12.21 -16.77
CA TYR A 184 -7.11 12.32 -15.63
C TYR A 184 -7.54 10.95 -15.09
N PRO A 185 -7.90 10.87 -13.80
CA PRO A 185 -8.26 9.58 -13.16
C PRO A 185 -9.43 8.84 -13.82
N ASP A 186 -10.43 9.54 -14.30
CA ASP A 186 -11.58 8.99 -15.04
C ASP A 186 -11.17 8.37 -16.37
N GLU A 187 -10.35 9.08 -17.16
CA GLU A 187 -9.79 8.58 -18.44
C GLU A 187 -8.94 7.32 -18.20
N GLY A 188 -8.05 7.34 -17.19
CA GLY A 188 -7.21 6.21 -16.86
C GLY A 188 -8.00 5.01 -16.35
N MET A 189 -9.07 5.23 -15.59
CA MET A 189 -9.95 4.15 -15.13
C MET A 189 -10.69 3.53 -16.31
N GLU A 190 -11.22 4.33 -17.23
CA GLU A 190 -11.90 3.84 -18.42
C GLU A 190 -10.95 3.02 -19.30
N GLU A 191 -9.76 3.54 -19.61
CA GLU A 191 -8.75 2.83 -20.41
C GLU A 191 -8.37 1.48 -19.75
N PHE A 192 -8.16 1.47 -18.43
CA PHE A 192 -7.77 0.26 -17.71
C PHE A 192 -8.88 -0.77 -17.71
N ALA A 193 -10.10 -0.36 -17.41
CA ALA A 193 -11.26 -1.25 -17.42
C ALA A 193 -11.53 -1.83 -18.81
N GLN A 194 -11.51 -1.01 -19.87
CA GLN A 194 -11.71 -1.48 -21.24
C GLN A 194 -10.65 -2.49 -21.68
N LYS A 195 -9.41 -2.31 -21.24
CA LYS A 195 -8.32 -3.22 -21.60
C LYS A 195 -8.40 -4.56 -20.85
N LEU A 196 -9.03 -4.60 -19.67
CA LEU A 196 -9.25 -5.84 -18.89
C LEU A 196 -10.44 -6.68 -19.42
N LEU A 197 -11.37 -6.08 -20.17
CA LEU A 197 -12.52 -6.76 -20.80
C LEU A 197 -12.11 -7.46 -22.08
#